data_60ca991d7642fc935cd9f38b22f3be8a
#
_entry.id   60ca991d7642fc935cd9f38b22f3be8a
#
_cell.length_a   1.000
_cell.length_b   1.000
_cell.length_c   1.000
_cell.angle_alpha   90.00
_cell.angle_beta   90.00
_cell.angle_gamma   90.00
#
_symmetry.space_group_name_H-M   'P 1'
#
loop_
_entity.id
_entity.type
_entity.pdbx_description
1 polymer ?
#
loop_
_entity_poly.entity_id
_entity_poly.type
_entity_poly.pdbx_seq_one_letter_code
_entity_poly.pdbx_strand_id
1 'polypeptide(L)'
;MSIVLQLNKKGLLRIISLFLLVFFIACAAKISYKGEKNQNGKYHGKGIITFINGEQWVGEFKDGEPYNGVGVYIWPDSSRYEGEIIKGLFQGQGTYLYADGKKYVGEWKGGEYNGQGTLTYADGEQWKGEWQEDQRLNGLGTIKYSDGVEWKGEWKDGKRLNGQGTINHADGTTYVGDWKDGKRTGQGTYLYLDGTTYVGDWKDGEYNGHGTLTYDDGSKYIGQFSNGKRNGHGTLTYPDGEQWEGEWKDGKKLNG
;
A
#
# COMPACT_ATOMS: atom_id res chain seq x y z
N MET A 1 -29.90 28.47 12.72
CA MET A 1 -28.45 28.33 12.90
C MET A 1 -27.97 28.45 14.33
N SER A 2 -28.71 29.12 15.23
CA SER A 2 -28.29 29.32 16.64
C SER A 2 -28.56 28.14 17.58
N ILE A 3 -29.53 27.30 17.31
CA ILE A 3 -29.93 26.19 18.17
C ILE A 3 -29.01 24.96 18.03
N VAL A 4 -28.45 24.74 16.83
CA VAL A 4 -27.51 23.63 16.57
C VAL A 4 -26.13 23.90 17.19
N LEU A 5 -25.76 25.18 17.36
CA LEU A 5 -24.50 25.56 18.02
C LEU A 5 -24.49 25.38 19.54
N GLN A 6 -25.68 25.43 20.21
CA GLN A 6 -25.73 25.27 21.68
C GLN A 6 -25.67 23.80 22.12
N LEU A 7 -26.25 22.88 21.38
CA LEU A 7 -26.22 21.44 21.72
C LEU A 7 -24.86 20.80 21.46
N ASN A 8 -24.08 21.35 20.51
CA ASN A 8 -22.75 20.84 20.20
C ASN A 8 -21.60 21.48 20.97
N LYS A 9 -21.82 22.60 21.67
CA LYS A 9 -20.75 23.28 22.41
C LYS A 9 -20.12 22.42 23.49
N LYS A 10 -20.87 21.59 24.20
CA LYS A 10 -20.29 20.68 25.22
C LYS A 10 -19.56 19.48 24.62
N GLY A 11 -20.01 18.96 23.48
CA GLY A 11 -19.35 17.88 22.76
C GLY A 11 -18.12 18.37 22.03
N LEU A 12 -18.20 19.54 21.37
CA LEU A 12 -17.07 20.12 20.64
C LEU A 12 -15.96 20.61 21.58
N LEU A 13 -16.29 21.14 22.75
CA LEU A 13 -15.27 21.51 23.75
C LEU A 13 -14.53 20.28 24.32
N ARG A 14 -15.20 19.13 24.46
CA ARG A 14 -14.54 17.90 24.90
C ARG A 14 -13.64 17.32 23.80
N ILE A 15 -14.08 17.38 22.55
CA ILE A 15 -13.28 16.91 21.42
C ILE A 15 -12.10 17.86 21.16
N ILE A 16 -12.31 19.17 21.22
CA ILE A 16 -11.21 20.15 21.05
C ILE A 16 -10.23 20.07 22.24
N SER A 17 -10.72 19.84 23.46
CA SER A 17 -9.86 19.62 24.63
C SER A 17 -9.06 18.32 24.52
N LEU A 18 -9.64 17.26 23.96
CA LEU A 18 -8.92 16.00 23.72
C LEU A 18 -7.92 16.13 22.57
N PHE A 19 -8.27 16.82 21.48
CA PHE A 19 -7.34 17.10 20.37
C PHE A 19 -6.23 18.08 20.79
N LEU A 20 -6.51 19.11 21.56
CA LEU A 20 -5.50 20.01 22.12
C LEU A 20 -4.58 19.29 23.12
N LEU A 21 -5.10 18.34 23.91
CA LEU A 21 -4.27 17.55 24.83
C LEU A 21 -3.36 16.57 24.06
N VAL A 22 -3.83 15.97 22.96
CA VAL A 22 -3.02 15.09 22.08
C VAL A 22 -1.97 15.91 21.32
N PHE A 23 -2.30 17.12 20.86
CA PHE A 23 -1.31 17.99 20.19
C PHE A 23 -0.24 18.52 21.16
N PHE A 24 -0.59 18.81 22.43
CA PHE A 24 0.39 19.20 23.44
C PHE A 24 1.29 18.05 23.92
N ILE A 25 0.80 16.80 23.90
CA ILE A 25 1.60 15.61 24.25
C ILE A 25 2.61 15.30 23.13
N ALA A 26 2.25 15.47 21.86
CA ALA A 26 3.16 15.23 20.73
C ALA A 26 4.34 16.23 20.67
N CYS A 27 4.19 17.46 21.18
CA CYS A 27 5.24 18.45 21.20
C CYS A 27 6.19 18.34 22.41
N ALA A 28 5.91 17.45 23.37
CA ALA A 28 6.66 17.31 24.62
C ALA A 28 7.39 15.96 24.75
N ALA A 29 7.70 15.30 23.64
CA ALA A 29 8.35 13.98 23.65
C ALA A 29 9.77 14.01 24.29
N LYS A 30 10.40 15.18 24.37
CA LYS A 30 11.79 15.36 24.80
C LYS A 30 11.87 15.95 26.20
N ILE A 31 12.47 15.26 27.16
CA ILE A 31 12.62 15.79 28.53
C ILE A 31 13.98 16.45 28.73
N SER A 32 15.07 15.80 28.33
CA SER A 32 16.41 16.30 28.60
C SER A 32 17.42 15.93 27.52
N TYR A 33 18.40 16.80 27.39
CA TYR A 33 19.61 16.53 26.63
C TYR A 33 20.83 16.77 27.52
N LYS A 34 21.74 15.82 27.53
CA LYS A 34 23.05 15.91 28.20
C LYS A 34 24.13 15.64 27.16
N GLY A 35 24.87 16.70 26.80
CA GLY A 35 25.91 16.58 25.78
C GLY A 35 26.35 17.93 25.24
N GLU A 36 27.14 17.89 24.19
CA GLU A 36 27.73 19.04 23.53
C GLU A 36 26.73 19.79 22.62
N LYS A 37 26.93 21.06 22.43
CA LYS A 37 26.16 21.91 21.52
C LYS A 37 27.11 22.74 20.65
N ASN A 38 26.69 22.99 19.39
CA ASN A 38 27.41 23.89 18.52
C ASN A 38 27.13 25.37 18.87
N GLN A 39 27.78 26.27 18.15
CA GLN A 39 27.68 27.76 18.37
C GLN A 39 26.24 28.28 18.22
N ASN A 40 25.37 27.55 17.50
CA ASN A 40 23.96 27.89 17.29
C ASN A 40 23.04 27.26 18.35
N GLY A 41 23.61 26.62 19.39
CA GLY A 41 22.86 25.94 20.45
C GLY A 41 22.22 24.60 20.05
N LYS A 42 22.47 24.11 18.84
CA LYS A 42 21.99 22.80 18.38
C LYS A 42 22.85 21.68 18.99
N TYR A 43 22.24 20.50 19.22
CA TYR A 43 22.97 19.32 19.67
C TYR A 43 24.07 18.97 18.67
N HIS A 44 25.25 18.72 19.16
CA HIS A 44 26.43 18.45 18.34
C HIS A 44 27.45 17.66 19.17
N GLY A 45 28.26 16.79 18.52
CA GLY A 45 29.16 15.92 19.25
C GLY A 45 28.43 14.87 20.10
N LYS A 46 29.09 14.38 21.16
CA LYS A 46 28.55 13.31 22.01
C LYS A 46 27.42 13.81 22.91
N GLY A 47 26.39 12.99 23.06
CA GLY A 47 25.27 13.32 23.93
C GLY A 47 24.26 12.20 24.13
N ILE A 48 23.33 12.46 25.06
CA ILE A 48 22.22 11.60 25.39
C ILE A 48 20.95 12.44 25.38
N ILE A 49 19.95 11.99 24.64
CA ILE A 49 18.57 12.48 24.78
C ILE A 49 17.80 11.48 25.62
N THR A 50 17.01 11.97 26.57
CA THR A 50 16.01 11.19 27.30
C THR A 50 14.63 11.75 27.00
N PHE A 51 13.73 10.87 26.55
CA PHE A 51 12.34 11.19 26.24
C PHE A 51 11.44 11.02 27.47
N ILE A 52 10.18 11.52 27.39
CA ILE A 52 9.26 11.56 28.52
C ILE A 52 8.91 10.16 29.07
N ASN A 53 8.94 9.15 28.22
CA ASN A 53 8.70 7.75 28.56
C ASN A 53 9.95 7.01 29.11
N GLY A 54 11.06 7.72 29.28
CA GLY A 54 12.34 7.16 29.76
C GLY A 54 13.22 6.53 28.68
N GLU A 55 12.75 6.42 27.43
CA GLU A 55 13.58 5.95 26.32
C GLU A 55 14.72 6.91 26.05
N GLN A 56 15.82 6.39 25.50
CA GLN A 56 17.03 7.17 25.28
C GLN A 56 17.62 6.95 23.90
N TRP A 57 18.18 8.02 23.35
CA TRP A 57 19.16 7.99 22.29
C TRP A 57 20.53 8.33 22.84
N VAL A 58 21.53 7.50 22.53
CA VAL A 58 22.91 7.68 22.98
C VAL A 58 23.84 7.68 21.78
N GLY A 59 24.60 8.74 21.59
CA GLY A 59 25.49 8.79 20.44
C GLY A 59 26.03 10.19 20.14
N GLU A 60 26.43 10.35 18.90
CA GLU A 60 26.87 11.64 18.36
C GLU A 60 25.72 12.34 17.64
N PHE A 61 25.71 13.66 17.77
CA PHE A 61 24.76 14.54 17.08
C PHE A 61 25.49 15.45 16.09
N LYS A 62 24.82 15.78 15.01
CA LYS A 62 25.26 16.79 14.06
C LYS A 62 24.12 17.75 13.76
N ASP A 63 24.31 19.02 14.11
CA ASP A 63 23.37 20.12 13.87
C ASP A 63 21.93 19.90 14.37
N GLY A 64 21.80 19.14 15.46
CA GLY A 64 20.54 18.87 16.15
C GLY A 64 19.99 17.46 15.92
N GLU A 65 20.48 16.72 14.92
CA GLU A 65 20.00 15.40 14.53
C GLU A 65 20.98 14.29 14.96
N PRO A 66 20.50 13.06 15.22
CA PRO A 66 21.36 11.89 15.45
C PRO A 66 22.31 11.65 14.28
N TYR A 67 23.57 11.40 14.58
CA TYR A 67 24.59 11.18 13.55
C TYR A 67 25.23 9.80 13.63
N ASN A 68 25.77 9.41 14.80
CA ASN A 68 26.26 8.04 15.07
C ASN A 68 25.80 7.61 16.44
N GLY A 69 25.17 6.44 16.56
CA GLY A 69 24.75 5.93 17.86
C GLY A 69 23.63 4.89 17.75
N VAL A 70 23.06 4.57 18.91
CA VAL A 70 22.05 3.52 19.05
C VAL A 70 21.02 3.92 20.09
N GLY A 71 19.80 3.43 19.93
CA GLY A 71 18.71 3.63 20.88
C GLY A 71 17.41 4.05 20.21
N VAL A 72 16.60 4.76 20.98
CA VAL A 72 15.32 5.29 20.49
C VAL A 72 15.42 6.77 20.23
N TYR A 73 15.06 7.17 19.03
CA TYR A 73 14.90 8.58 18.69
C TYR A 73 13.46 8.87 18.24
N ILE A 74 12.89 9.94 18.77
CA ILE A 74 11.50 10.38 18.48
C ILE A 74 11.57 11.78 17.88
N TRP A 75 11.02 11.93 16.68
CA TRP A 75 10.92 13.20 15.98
C TRP A 75 9.72 14.03 16.45
N PRO A 76 9.70 15.34 16.15
CA PRO A 76 8.58 16.24 16.54
C PRO A 76 7.23 15.83 15.95
N ASP A 77 7.21 15.12 14.82
CA ASP A 77 5.99 14.59 14.18
C ASP A 77 5.48 13.29 14.83
N SER A 78 6.12 12.84 15.91
CA SER A 78 5.87 11.58 16.62
C SER A 78 6.32 10.33 15.88
N SER A 79 7.00 10.43 14.76
CA SER A 79 7.70 9.29 14.19
C SER A 79 8.82 8.84 15.12
N ARG A 80 9.11 7.52 15.13
CA ARG A 80 10.03 6.91 16.09
C ARG A 80 10.91 5.88 15.39
N TYR A 81 12.19 5.97 15.62
CA TYR A 81 13.14 4.92 15.23
C TYR A 81 13.80 4.30 16.45
N GLU A 82 13.95 2.99 16.44
CA GLU A 82 14.72 2.23 17.39
C GLU A 82 15.71 1.35 16.64
N GLY A 83 17.00 1.62 16.83
CA GLY A 83 18.06 0.94 16.11
C GLY A 83 19.36 1.73 16.10
N GLU A 84 20.24 1.37 15.17
CA GLU A 84 21.53 2.02 14.96
C GLU A 84 21.43 3.09 13.86
N ILE A 85 22.08 4.23 14.08
CA ILE A 85 22.28 5.28 13.09
C ILE A 85 23.79 5.47 12.89
N ILE A 86 24.25 5.44 11.62
CA ILE A 86 25.62 5.71 11.23
C ILE A 86 25.62 6.80 10.16
N LYS A 87 26.37 7.90 10.43
CA LYS A 87 26.44 9.08 9.55
C LYS A 87 25.05 9.68 9.21
N GLY A 88 24.12 9.59 10.17
CA GLY A 88 22.75 10.09 9.99
C GLY A 88 21.81 9.15 9.24
N LEU A 89 22.24 7.93 8.93
CA LEU A 89 21.45 6.94 8.17
C LEU A 89 21.17 5.71 9.03
N PHE A 90 19.96 5.15 8.91
CA PHE A 90 19.58 3.93 9.61
C PHE A 90 20.41 2.74 9.12
N GLN A 91 20.84 1.88 10.06
CA GLN A 91 21.68 0.72 9.78
C GLN A 91 21.26 -0.48 10.62
N GLY A 92 21.61 -1.70 10.14
CA GLY A 92 21.40 -2.93 10.87
C GLY A 92 19.92 -3.24 11.13
N GLN A 93 19.63 -3.91 12.24
CA GLN A 93 18.25 -4.17 12.65
C GLN A 93 17.62 -2.93 13.28
N GLY A 94 16.40 -2.60 12.85
CA GLY A 94 15.70 -1.44 13.40
C GLY A 94 14.21 -1.51 13.24
N THR A 95 13.53 -0.71 14.07
CA THR A 95 12.08 -0.48 13.99
C THR A 95 11.82 0.99 13.71
N TYR A 96 11.09 1.28 12.65
CA TYR A 96 10.59 2.63 12.37
C TYR A 96 9.07 2.64 12.48
N LEU A 97 8.54 3.50 13.34
CA LEU A 97 7.13 3.82 13.44
C LEU A 97 6.90 5.19 12.81
N TYR A 98 6.13 5.22 11.76
CA TYR A 98 5.77 6.44 11.03
C TYR A 98 4.67 7.22 11.76
N ALA A 99 4.58 8.50 11.52
CA ALA A 99 3.53 9.37 12.10
C ALA A 99 2.11 8.97 11.65
N ASP A 100 1.97 8.34 10.49
CA ASP A 100 0.71 7.81 9.95
C ASP A 100 0.31 6.44 10.54
N GLY A 101 1.10 5.89 11.47
CA GLY A 101 0.87 4.59 12.10
C GLY A 101 1.45 3.40 11.33
N LYS A 102 2.03 3.60 10.17
CA LYS A 102 2.78 2.57 9.45
C LYS A 102 4.03 2.20 10.25
N LYS A 103 4.42 0.92 10.24
CA LYS A 103 5.59 0.41 10.99
C LYS A 103 6.42 -0.50 10.11
N TYR A 104 7.72 -0.27 10.08
CA TYR A 104 8.68 -1.21 9.52
C TYR A 104 9.55 -1.81 10.63
N VAL A 105 9.75 -3.12 10.57
CA VAL A 105 10.67 -3.88 11.45
C VAL A 105 11.54 -4.75 10.57
N GLY A 106 12.83 -4.51 10.56
CA GLY A 106 13.73 -5.27 9.69
C GLY A 106 15.11 -4.67 9.57
N GLU A 107 15.79 -5.12 8.55
CA GLU A 107 17.15 -4.68 8.22
C GLU A 107 17.14 -3.35 7.49
N TRP A 108 18.14 -2.53 7.79
CA TRP A 108 18.37 -1.21 7.22
C TRP A 108 19.79 -1.12 6.68
N LYS A 109 19.95 -0.46 5.57
CA LYS A 109 21.25 -0.17 4.99
C LYS A 109 21.21 1.19 4.31
N GLY A 110 22.03 2.13 4.79
CA GLY A 110 22.10 3.46 4.21
C GLY A 110 20.81 4.28 4.33
N GLY A 111 19.94 3.97 5.32
CA GLY A 111 18.64 4.62 5.51
C GLY A 111 17.49 3.96 4.77
N GLU A 112 17.73 2.90 3.99
CA GLU A 112 16.74 2.20 3.17
C GLU A 112 16.42 0.81 3.75
N TYR A 113 15.21 0.29 3.49
CA TYR A 113 14.85 -1.09 3.81
C TYR A 113 15.73 -2.04 3.01
N ASN A 114 16.33 -2.99 3.69
CA ASN A 114 17.22 -3.97 3.09
C ASN A 114 17.08 -5.31 3.82
N GLY A 115 17.46 -6.43 3.17
CA GLY A 115 17.38 -7.76 3.80
C GLY A 115 15.96 -8.14 4.22
N GLN A 116 15.82 -8.84 5.34
CA GLN A 116 14.51 -9.30 5.82
C GLN A 116 13.79 -8.22 6.63
N GLY A 117 12.50 -8.03 6.32
CA GLY A 117 11.70 -7.04 7.03
C GLY A 117 10.18 -7.25 6.91
N THR A 118 9.46 -6.64 7.85
CA THR A 118 8.00 -6.63 7.88
C THR A 118 7.51 -5.18 7.87
N LEU A 119 6.71 -4.84 6.89
CA LEU A 119 5.97 -3.58 6.84
C LEU A 119 4.54 -3.84 7.30
N THR A 120 4.11 -3.14 8.35
CA THR A 120 2.73 -3.15 8.84
C THR A 120 2.09 -1.81 8.51
N TYR A 121 0.92 -1.84 7.88
CA TYR A 121 0.12 -0.65 7.61
C TYR A 121 -0.70 -0.25 8.84
N ALA A 122 -1.25 0.97 8.84
CA ALA A 122 -2.01 1.51 9.98
C ALA A 122 -3.28 0.70 10.32
N ASP A 123 -3.86 -0.01 9.36
CA ASP A 123 -5.01 -0.91 9.53
C ASP A 123 -4.62 -2.32 10.00
N GLY A 124 -3.32 -2.57 10.23
CA GLY A 124 -2.78 -3.84 10.72
C GLY A 124 -2.42 -4.85 9.63
N GLU A 125 -2.75 -4.59 8.37
CA GLU A 125 -2.28 -5.46 7.28
C GLU A 125 -0.76 -5.41 7.13
N GLN A 126 -0.16 -6.51 6.67
CA GLN A 126 1.29 -6.67 6.65
C GLN A 126 1.79 -7.20 5.32
N TRP A 127 2.98 -6.74 4.96
CA TRP A 127 3.83 -7.40 3.99
C TRP A 127 5.15 -7.81 4.65
N LYS A 128 5.54 -9.07 4.51
CA LYS A 128 6.76 -9.65 5.08
C LYS A 128 7.61 -10.27 3.99
N GLY A 129 8.90 -9.95 3.98
CA GLY A 129 9.80 -10.54 3.00
C GLY A 129 11.14 -9.83 2.91
N GLU A 130 11.78 -10.06 1.79
CA GLU A 130 13.09 -9.54 1.44
C GLU A 130 12.99 -8.20 0.72
N TRP A 131 13.83 -7.26 1.13
CA TRP A 131 13.91 -5.90 0.61
C TRP A 131 15.28 -5.62 0.02
N GLN A 132 15.34 -4.81 -1.00
CA GLN A 132 16.56 -4.26 -1.55
C GLN A 132 16.30 -2.80 -1.94
N GLU A 133 17.01 -1.85 -1.30
CA GLU A 133 16.91 -0.41 -1.60
C GLU A 133 15.44 0.07 -1.65
N ASP A 134 14.69 -0.17 -0.54
CA ASP A 134 13.25 0.08 -0.40
C ASP A 134 12.33 -0.72 -1.34
N GLN A 135 12.88 -1.52 -2.24
CA GLN A 135 12.11 -2.35 -3.16
C GLN A 135 11.81 -3.73 -2.54
N ARG A 136 10.57 -4.19 -2.70
CA ARG A 136 10.18 -5.55 -2.33
C ARG A 136 10.73 -6.54 -3.32
N LEU A 137 11.50 -7.52 -2.85
CA LEU A 137 12.11 -8.53 -3.72
C LEU A 137 11.33 -9.85 -3.67
N ASN A 138 11.30 -10.50 -2.52
CA ASN A 138 10.59 -11.76 -2.30
C ASN A 138 9.77 -11.68 -1.02
N GLY A 139 8.52 -12.10 -1.04
CA GLY A 139 7.70 -12.06 0.16
C GLY A 139 6.24 -12.37 -0.04
N LEU A 140 5.47 -12.18 1.03
CA LEU A 140 4.04 -12.46 1.09
C LEU A 140 3.32 -11.38 1.89
N GLY A 141 2.11 -11.05 1.48
CA GLY A 141 1.23 -10.16 2.23
C GLY A 141 0.54 -9.13 1.36
N THR A 142 0.08 -8.07 2.00
CA THR A 142 -0.65 -6.99 1.34
C THR A 142 0.29 -5.85 0.97
N ILE A 143 0.16 -5.35 -0.25
CA ILE A 143 0.81 -4.12 -0.73
C ILE A 143 -0.29 -3.12 -1.04
N LYS A 144 -0.24 -1.96 -0.40
CA LYS A 144 -1.15 -0.84 -0.66
C LYS A 144 -0.40 0.27 -1.38
N TYR A 145 -1.00 0.78 -2.43
CA TYR A 145 -0.48 1.87 -3.23
C TYR A 145 -1.21 3.18 -2.89
N SER A 146 -0.57 4.30 -3.16
CA SER A 146 -1.11 5.63 -2.85
C SER A 146 -2.39 5.99 -3.62
N ASP A 147 -2.64 5.34 -4.76
CA ASP A 147 -3.83 5.49 -5.59
C ASP A 147 -5.01 4.61 -5.15
N GLY A 148 -4.87 3.89 -4.01
CA GLY A 148 -5.88 2.98 -3.49
C GLY A 148 -5.84 1.57 -4.08
N VAL A 149 -4.94 1.31 -5.01
CA VAL A 149 -4.72 -0.04 -5.54
C VAL A 149 -4.13 -0.94 -4.44
N GLU A 150 -4.59 -2.18 -4.40
CA GLU A 150 -4.14 -3.16 -3.43
C GLU A 150 -3.75 -4.47 -4.12
N TRP A 151 -2.67 -5.09 -3.66
CA TRP A 151 -2.26 -6.44 -4.02
C TRP A 151 -2.11 -7.29 -2.77
N LYS A 152 -2.69 -8.48 -2.76
CA LYS A 152 -2.54 -9.45 -1.68
C LYS A 152 -2.06 -10.78 -2.25
N GLY A 153 -0.86 -11.19 -1.85
CA GLY A 153 -0.29 -12.43 -2.38
C GLY A 153 1.23 -12.49 -2.29
N GLU A 154 1.77 -13.38 -3.09
CA GLU A 154 3.22 -13.63 -3.19
C GLU A 154 3.90 -12.66 -4.15
N TRP A 155 5.10 -12.30 -3.79
CA TRP A 155 6.01 -11.47 -4.57
C TRP A 155 7.32 -12.21 -4.76
N LYS A 156 7.82 -12.29 -5.99
CA LYS A 156 9.08 -12.97 -6.31
C LYS A 156 9.86 -12.20 -7.36
N ASP A 157 11.17 -12.05 -7.14
CA ASP A 157 12.10 -11.35 -8.03
C ASP A 157 11.56 -9.96 -8.45
N GLY A 158 11.01 -9.22 -7.47
CA GLY A 158 10.41 -7.91 -7.69
C GLY A 158 9.08 -7.90 -8.46
N LYS A 159 8.45 -9.06 -8.65
CA LYS A 159 7.20 -9.20 -9.42
C LYS A 159 6.11 -9.92 -8.62
N ARG A 160 4.86 -9.60 -8.94
CA ARG A 160 3.68 -10.32 -8.43
C ARG A 160 3.68 -11.73 -8.98
N LEU A 161 3.48 -12.73 -8.10
CA LEU A 161 3.48 -14.14 -8.50
C LEU A 161 2.08 -14.75 -8.37
N ASN A 162 1.61 -14.97 -7.15
CA ASN A 162 0.30 -15.57 -6.87
C ASN A 162 -0.48 -14.65 -5.93
N GLY A 163 -1.79 -14.50 -6.13
CA GLY A 163 -2.62 -13.70 -5.24
C GLY A 163 -3.82 -13.09 -5.91
N GLN A 164 -4.34 -12.03 -5.29
CA GLN A 164 -5.48 -11.25 -5.79
C GLN A 164 -5.17 -9.77 -5.70
N GLY A 165 -5.74 -8.98 -6.59
CA GLY A 165 -5.65 -7.54 -6.46
C GLY A 165 -6.04 -6.77 -7.70
N THR A 166 -5.98 -5.46 -7.55
CA THR A 166 -6.18 -4.49 -8.63
C THR A 166 -4.83 -4.13 -9.24
N ILE A 167 -4.77 -4.11 -10.54
CA ILE A 167 -3.62 -3.61 -11.30
C ILE A 167 -4.09 -2.57 -12.30
N ASN A 168 -3.60 -1.35 -12.12
CA ASN A 168 -3.71 -0.32 -13.13
C ASN A 168 -2.51 -0.43 -14.06
N HIS A 169 -2.76 -0.68 -15.34
CA HIS A 169 -1.72 -0.74 -16.35
C HIS A 169 -1.33 0.68 -16.82
N ALA A 170 -0.10 0.81 -17.33
CA ALA A 170 0.41 2.09 -17.82
C ALA A 170 -0.38 2.66 -19.03
N ASP A 171 -1.09 1.80 -19.74
CA ASP A 171 -2.01 2.19 -20.84
C ASP A 171 -3.38 2.66 -20.32
N GLY A 172 -3.60 2.68 -18.98
CA GLY A 172 -4.83 3.11 -18.33
C GLY A 172 -5.90 2.03 -18.20
N THR A 173 -5.67 0.82 -18.71
CA THR A 173 -6.57 -0.31 -18.47
C THR A 173 -6.43 -0.84 -17.04
N THR A 174 -7.47 -1.47 -16.50
CA THR A 174 -7.47 -2.01 -15.13
C THR A 174 -7.85 -3.49 -15.12
N TYR A 175 -7.12 -4.28 -14.35
CA TYR A 175 -7.51 -5.65 -14.02
C TYR A 175 -7.72 -5.80 -12.52
N VAL A 176 -8.81 -6.45 -12.14
CA VAL A 176 -9.12 -6.86 -10.75
C VAL A 176 -9.41 -8.35 -10.76
N GLY A 177 -8.64 -9.14 -10.02
CA GLY A 177 -8.88 -10.59 -9.98
C GLY A 177 -7.69 -11.41 -9.48
N ASP A 178 -7.75 -12.72 -9.79
CA ASP A 178 -6.80 -13.72 -9.34
C ASP A 178 -5.56 -13.79 -10.24
N TRP A 179 -4.43 -14.15 -9.61
CA TRP A 179 -3.14 -14.32 -10.27
C TRP A 179 -2.49 -15.64 -9.87
N LYS A 180 -1.89 -16.30 -10.84
CA LYS A 180 -1.05 -17.48 -10.62
C LYS A 180 0.14 -17.46 -11.56
N ASP A 181 1.33 -17.71 -11.01
CA ASP A 181 2.59 -17.72 -11.76
C ASP A 181 2.80 -16.43 -12.61
N GLY A 182 2.38 -15.27 -12.04
CA GLY A 182 2.46 -13.97 -12.70
C GLY A 182 1.45 -13.73 -13.82
N LYS A 183 0.48 -14.61 -14.00
CA LYS A 183 -0.57 -14.52 -15.02
C LYS A 183 -1.95 -14.39 -14.40
N ARG A 184 -2.85 -13.66 -15.07
CA ARG A 184 -4.26 -13.57 -14.71
C ARG A 184 -4.89 -14.97 -14.80
N THR A 185 -5.67 -15.37 -13.79
CA THR A 185 -6.32 -16.69 -13.69
C THR A 185 -7.62 -16.57 -12.91
N GLY A 186 -8.37 -17.69 -12.77
CA GLY A 186 -9.58 -17.73 -11.94
C GLY A 186 -10.62 -16.71 -12.37
N GLN A 187 -11.19 -15.99 -11.41
CA GLN A 187 -12.18 -14.94 -11.67
C GLN A 187 -11.51 -13.58 -11.76
N GLY A 188 -11.98 -12.75 -12.71
CA GLY A 188 -11.45 -11.39 -12.82
C GLY A 188 -12.29 -10.48 -13.70
N THR A 189 -12.10 -9.18 -13.45
CA THR A 189 -12.67 -8.08 -14.22
C THR A 189 -11.56 -7.33 -14.95
N TYR A 190 -11.74 -7.08 -16.23
CA TYR A 190 -10.86 -6.23 -17.03
C TYR A 190 -11.66 -5.05 -17.58
N LEU A 191 -11.18 -3.85 -17.30
CA LEU A 191 -11.76 -2.60 -17.80
C LEU A 191 -10.84 -2.02 -18.86
N TYR A 192 -11.34 -1.83 -20.06
CA TYR A 192 -10.68 -1.18 -21.17
C TYR A 192 -10.85 0.35 -21.12
N LEU A 193 -10.00 1.06 -21.85
CA LEU A 193 -10.05 2.53 -21.93
C LEU A 193 -11.34 3.08 -22.58
N ASP A 194 -11.90 2.32 -23.53
CA ASP A 194 -13.15 2.68 -24.21
C ASP A 194 -14.39 2.43 -23.34
N GLY A 195 -14.23 1.89 -22.12
CA GLY A 195 -15.34 1.52 -21.24
C GLY A 195 -15.82 0.08 -21.41
N THR A 196 -15.33 -0.65 -22.42
CA THR A 196 -15.57 -2.09 -22.55
C THR A 196 -15.11 -2.82 -21.28
N THR A 197 -15.93 -3.75 -20.79
CA THR A 197 -15.64 -4.50 -19.56
C THR A 197 -15.81 -5.99 -19.79
N TYR A 198 -14.80 -6.78 -19.40
CA TYR A 198 -14.94 -8.22 -19.28
C TYR A 198 -15.02 -8.65 -17.81
N VAL A 199 -15.97 -9.52 -17.49
CA VAL A 199 -16.10 -10.14 -16.17
C VAL A 199 -16.26 -11.65 -16.37
N GLY A 200 -15.37 -12.46 -15.82
CA GLY A 200 -15.47 -13.91 -16.00
C GLY A 200 -14.19 -14.67 -15.71
N ASP A 201 -14.12 -15.86 -16.28
CA ASP A 201 -13.02 -16.81 -16.11
C ASP A 201 -11.79 -16.41 -16.92
N TRP A 202 -10.62 -16.60 -16.28
CA TRP A 202 -9.29 -16.32 -16.84
C TRP A 202 -8.42 -17.57 -16.77
N LYS A 203 -7.59 -17.76 -17.75
CA LYS A 203 -6.55 -18.79 -17.76
C LYS A 203 -5.34 -18.30 -18.54
N ASP A 204 -4.15 -18.42 -17.95
CA ASP A 204 -2.87 -18.07 -18.58
C ASP A 204 -2.80 -16.63 -19.13
N GLY A 205 -3.57 -15.70 -18.54
CA GLY A 205 -3.62 -14.28 -18.94
C GLY A 205 -4.71 -13.94 -19.95
N GLU A 206 -5.52 -14.89 -20.40
CA GLU A 206 -6.57 -14.71 -21.41
C GLU A 206 -7.96 -15.07 -20.89
N TYR A 207 -9.01 -14.52 -21.50
CA TYR A 207 -10.40 -14.93 -21.25
C TYR A 207 -10.58 -16.42 -21.60
N ASN A 208 -11.12 -17.19 -20.67
CA ASN A 208 -11.30 -18.62 -20.87
C ASN A 208 -12.44 -19.11 -19.97
N GLY A 209 -13.28 -20.04 -20.44
CA GLY A 209 -14.45 -20.46 -19.68
C GLY A 209 -15.65 -19.55 -19.89
N HIS A 210 -16.40 -19.23 -18.84
CA HIS A 210 -17.59 -18.39 -18.93
C HIS A 210 -17.31 -16.95 -18.58
N GLY A 211 -17.97 -16.02 -19.30
CA GLY A 211 -17.81 -14.61 -19.01
C GLY A 211 -18.88 -13.73 -19.65
N THR A 212 -18.84 -12.49 -19.22
CA THR A 212 -19.64 -11.39 -19.75
C THR A 212 -18.71 -10.34 -20.33
N LEU A 213 -18.91 -9.97 -21.59
CA LEU A 213 -18.23 -8.88 -22.25
C LEU A 213 -19.28 -7.80 -22.56
N THR A 214 -19.18 -6.66 -21.89
CA THR A 214 -20.02 -5.47 -22.15
C THR A 214 -19.19 -4.48 -22.94
N TYR A 215 -19.67 -4.09 -24.12
CA TYR A 215 -19.01 -3.15 -25.00
C TYR A 215 -19.38 -1.71 -24.65
N ASP A 216 -18.62 -0.75 -25.14
CA ASP A 216 -18.83 0.68 -24.98
C ASP A 216 -20.15 1.19 -25.57
N ASP A 217 -20.65 0.53 -26.64
CA ASP A 217 -21.95 0.83 -27.27
C ASP A 217 -23.14 0.27 -26.46
N GLY A 218 -22.90 -0.41 -25.32
CA GLY A 218 -23.92 -1.03 -24.48
C GLY A 218 -24.32 -2.44 -24.91
N SER A 219 -23.82 -2.98 -26.03
CA SER A 219 -24.02 -4.36 -26.39
C SER A 219 -23.32 -5.30 -25.38
N LYS A 220 -23.85 -6.52 -25.22
CA LYS A 220 -23.39 -7.42 -24.18
C LYS A 220 -23.36 -8.85 -24.67
N TYR A 221 -22.22 -9.48 -24.58
CA TYR A 221 -22.10 -10.93 -24.80
C TYR A 221 -21.98 -11.67 -23.45
N ILE A 222 -22.77 -12.72 -23.30
CA ILE A 222 -22.71 -13.66 -22.17
C ILE A 222 -22.53 -15.06 -22.77
N GLY A 223 -21.44 -15.74 -22.42
CA GLY A 223 -21.18 -17.06 -22.97
C GLY A 223 -19.77 -17.57 -22.73
N GLN A 224 -19.38 -18.50 -23.58
CA GLN A 224 -18.09 -19.17 -23.49
C GLN A 224 -17.00 -18.43 -24.23
N PHE A 225 -15.78 -18.49 -23.65
CA PHE A 225 -14.55 -17.94 -24.19
C PHE A 225 -13.46 -19.01 -24.25
N SER A 226 -12.59 -18.91 -25.20
CA SER A 226 -11.35 -19.68 -25.28
C SER A 226 -10.26 -18.84 -25.93
N ASN A 227 -9.08 -18.79 -25.28
CA ASN A 227 -7.92 -18.05 -25.78
C ASN A 227 -8.28 -16.59 -26.17
N GLY A 228 -8.96 -15.89 -25.26
CA GLY A 228 -9.34 -14.49 -25.41
C GLY A 228 -10.49 -14.21 -26.38
N LYS A 229 -11.12 -15.23 -27.00
CA LYS A 229 -12.15 -15.08 -28.02
C LYS A 229 -13.45 -15.75 -27.60
N ARG A 230 -14.59 -15.19 -28.04
CA ARG A 230 -15.90 -15.85 -27.93
C ARG A 230 -15.83 -17.20 -28.67
N ASN A 231 -16.15 -18.29 -27.98
CA ASN A 231 -16.02 -19.65 -28.51
C ASN A 231 -16.97 -20.58 -27.75
N GLY A 232 -17.76 -21.39 -28.45
CA GLY A 232 -18.84 -22.19 -27.87
C GLY A 232 -20.15 -21.39 -27.79
N HIS A 233 -21.04 -21.83 -26.92
CA HIS A 233 -22.40 -21.26 -26.84
C HIS A 233 -22.41 -19.91 -26.14
N GLY A 234 -23.23 -18.95 -26.66
CA GLY A 234 -23.39 -17.65 -26.02
C GLY A 234 -24.46 -16.77 -26.66
N THR A 235 -24.91 -15.78 -25.87
CA THR A 235 -25.93 -14.82 -26.23
C THR A 235 -25.30 -13.44 -26.39
N LEU A 236 -25.54 -12.79 -27.51
CA LEU A 236 -25.24 -11.38 -27.75
C LEU A 236 -26.54 -10.56 -27.70
N THR A 237 -26.61 -9.62 -26.78
CA THR A 237 -27.69 -8.63 -26.69
C THR A 237 -27.19 -7.32 -27.29
N TYR A 238 -27.94 -6.75 -28.21
CA TYR A 238 -27.67 -5.46 -28.85
C TYR A 238 -28.19 -4.29 -28.01
N PRO A 239 -27.79 -3.03 -28.28
CA PRO A 239 -28.24 -1.87 -27.51
C PRO A 239 -29.75 -1.62 -27.57
N ASP A 240 -30.41 -2.03 -28.63
CA ASP A 240 -31.87 -1.97 -28.82
C ASP A 240 -32.63 -3.08 -28.10
N GLY A 241 -31.91 -4.01 -27.44
CA GLY A 241 -32.49 -5.14 -26.73
C GLY A 241 -32.69 -6.40 -27.57
N GLU A 242 -32.43 -6.36 -28.87
CA GLU A 242 -32.43 -7.57 -29.68
C GLU A 242 -31.37 -8.55 -29.22
N GLN A 243 -31.65 -9.85 -29.38
CA GLN A 243 -30.72 -10.90 -28.93
C GLN A 243 -30.45 -11.90 -30.06
N TRP A 244 -29.21 -12.34 -30.10
CA TRP A 244 -28.80 -13.47 -30.90
C TRP A 244 -28.15 -14.51 -29.98
N GLU A 245 -28.64 -15.75 -30.01
CA GLU A 245 -28.12 -16.88 -29.24
C GLU A 245 -27.66 -17.97 -30.20
N GLY A 246 -26.52 -18.56 -29.95
CA GLY A 246 -25.97 -19.63 -30.78
C GLY A 246 -24.51 -19.92 -30.53
N GLU A 247 -23.93 -20.66 -31.47
CA GLU A 247 -22.53 -21.10 -31.42
C GLU A 247 -21.57 -20.02 -31.97
N TRP A 248 -20.45 -19.91 -31.31
CA TRP A 248 -19.36 -19.00 -31.68
C TRP A 248 -18.08 -19.78 -31.93
N LYS A 249 -17.29 -19.35 -32.87
CA LYS A 249 -15.93 -19.86 -33.13
C LYS A 249 -15.00 -18.71 -33.48
N ASP A 250 -13.86 -18.63 -32.76
CA ASP A 250 -12.85 -17.61 -32.96
C ASP A 250 -13.39 -16.16 -33.02
N GLY A 251 -14.38 -15.85 -32.17
CA GLY A 251 -15.04 -14.55 -32.11
C GLY A 251 -16.16 -14.31 -33.12
N LYS A 252 -16.45 -15.24 -34.00
CA LYS A 252 -17.49 -15.12 -35.05
C LYS A 252 -18.68 -16.00 -34.73
N LYS A 253 -19.88 -15.53 -35.09
CA LYS A 253 -21.10 -16.31 -35.07
C LYS A 253 -20.97 -17.46 -36.08
N LEU A 254 -21.32 -18.67 -35.69
CA LEU A 254 -21.53 -19.75 -36.64
C LEU A 254 -22.98 -19.64 -37.15
N ASN A 255 -23.14 -19.54 -38.46
CA ASN A 255 -24.45 -19.59 -39.08
C ASN A 255 -25.07 -20.97 -38.76
N GLY A 256 -26.25 -20.98 -38.12
CA GLY A 256 -27.12 -22.12 -38.02
C GLY A 256 -27.83 -22.35 -39.33
#